data_de571ac6f831e8f50519a55dafa8eb2a
#
_entry.id   de571ac6f831e8f50519a55dafa8eb2a
#
_cell.length_a   1.000
_cell.length_b   1.000
_cell.length_c   1.000
_cell.angle_alpha   90.00
_cell.angle_beta   90.00
_cell.angle_gamma   90.00
#
_symmetry.space_group_name_H-M   'P 1'
#
loop_
_entity.id
_entity.type
_entity.pdbx_description
1 polymer ?
#
loop_
_entity_poly.entity_id
_entity_poly.type
_entity_poly.pdbx_seq_one_letter_code
_entity_poly.pdbx_strand_id
1 'polypeptide(L)'
;MLRLRFFLVTLGLLVLWASPASAELLALLNYESKPGQPVRREGIAIMEIDPESADFGKILMDIPLPSDLVAHHIFFNRDKSKAYITSLGKSVLLAIDLTRFPYRLRTIDVPDCQVNEDLVVSEDNKTWFLTCMGSSNVVMGDAQTDRPIKTISASDAAAFILYPHGIAIHNGIDRVLVTSTVKPDMSDQGDTVTVLEAKTGKVLSTHQVASKPTPAKSAPVEVMFSPNSNPPVVHITNMLEDTLWAGIWDPKSKAFTFAQVDDFGAKEQGMPLEMLYNKEGDRLFVTTAKTGFVNLYDNSEPRQPKFIKAIASAPGAHHSVLSPDERYLFVQNSFLNLEGMSDGSITVIDLKNDKVLGNIDTLKSAGYNPNCIMLLPNHFQNSGLRANVHLH
;
A
#
# COMPACT_ATOMS: atom_id res chain seq x y z
N MET A 1 -50.26 25.11 -67.23
CA MET A 1 -49.22 24.07 -66.92
C MET A 1 -48.30 24.59 -65.81
N LEU A 2 -48.56 24.19 -64.62
CA LEU A 2 -47.84 24.64 -63.40
C LEU A 2 -46.80 23.57 -63.06
N ARG A 3 -45.49 23.91 -63.12
CA ARG A 3 -44.43 22.99 -62.71
C ARG A 3 -44.10 23.15 -61.21
N LEU A 4 -44.48 22.15 -60.44
CA LEU A 4 -44.13 22.02 -59.00
C LEU A 4 -42.68 21.57 -58.88
N ARG A 5 -41.78 22.36 -58.28
CA ARG A 5 -40.41 21.97 -57.94
C ARG A 5 -40.41 21.48 -56.51
N PHE A 6 -40.13 20.15 -56.30
CA PHE A 6 -39.86 19.59 -55.01
C PHE A 6 -38.41 19.92 -54.60
N PHE A 7 -38.28 20.61 -53.46
CA PHE A 7 -37.00 20.73 -52.75
C PHE A 7 -36.86 19.56 -51.78
N LEU A 8 -35.92 18.68 -52.05
CA LEU A 8 -35.49 17.67 -51.05
C LEU A 8 -34.55 18.39 -50.04
N VAL A 9 -34.99 18.55 -48.83
CA VAL A 9 -34.13 18.92 -47.69
C VAL A 9 -33.58 17.64 -47.08
N THR A 10 -32.29 17.38 -47.34
CA THR A 10 -31.54 16.30 -46.68
C THR A 10 -31.17 16.75 -45.28
N LEU A 11 -31.87 16.22 -44.27
CA LEU A 11 -31.54 16.40 -42.87
C LEU A 11 -30.35 15.48 -42.53
N GLY A 12 -29.14 16.05 -42.45
CA GLY A 12 -27.95 15.34 -41.99
C GLY A 12 -28.05 15.09 -40.47
N LEU A 13 -28.26 13.84 -40.06
CA LEU A 13 -28.10 13.44 -38.66
C LEU A 13 -26.60 13.50 -38.32
N LEU A 14 -26.19 14.52 -37.57
CA LEU A 14 -24.94 14.53 -36.84
C LEU A 14 -25.08 13.54 -35.69
N VAL A 15 -24.60 12.32 -35.85
CA VAL A 15 -24.40 11.37 -34.77
C VAL A 15 -23.17 11.87 -33.99
N LEU A 16 -23.42 12.62 -32.93
CA LEU A 16 -22.41 12.89 -31.90
C LEU A 16 -22.08 11.54 -31.24
N TRP A 17 -20.96 10.98 -31.63
CA TRP A 17 -20.34 9.90 -30.88
C TRP A 17 -19.94 10.49 -29.52
N ALA A 18 -20.79 10.36 -28.52
CA ALA A 18 -20.35 10.52 -27.14
C ALA A 18 -19.36 9.37 -26.88
N SER A 19 -18.08 9.67 -26.86
CA SER A 19 -17.10 8.74 -26.30
C SER A 19 -17.61 8.36 -24.92
N PRO A 20 -17.64 7.08 -24.54
CA PRO A 20 -17.94 6.70 -23.18
C PRO A 20 -16.97 7.50 -22.28
N ALA A 21 -17.50 8.25 -21.34
CA ALA A 21 -16.67 8.93 -20.36
C ALA A 21 -15.83 7.82 -19.70
N SER A 22 -14.53 7.82 -19.95
CA SER A 22 -13.60 6.96 -19.22
C SER A 22 -13.85 7.17 -17.74
N ALA A 23 -14.06 6.09 -17.00
CA ALA A 23 -14.18 6.20 -15.57
C ALA A 23 -12.85 6.76 -15.05
N GLU A 24 -12.90 7.87 -14.32
CA GLU A 24 -11.70 8.49 -13.74
C GLU A 24 -10.94 7.48 -12.88
N LEU A 25 -9.62 7.46 -12.99
CA LEU A 25 -8.76 6.66 -12.15
C LEU A 25 -8.06 7.59 -11.15
N LEU A 26 -8.62 7.66 -9.95
CA LEU A 26 -8.13 8.56 -8.92
C LEU A 26 -7.26 7.83 -7.90
N ALA A 27 -6.11 8.41 -7.57
CA ALA A 27 -5.25 7.98 -6.49
C ALA A 27 -5.41 8.87 -5.26
N LEU A 28 -5.40 8.24 -4.09
CA LEU A 28 -5.21 8.87 -2.80
C LEU A 28 -3.74 8.70 -2.41
N LEU A 29 -3.04 9.80 -2.19
CA LEU A 29 -1.61 9.84 -1.89
C LEU A 29 -1.37 10.66 -0.63
N ASN A 30 -0.48 10.24 0.24
CA ASN A 30 0.14 11.15 1.17
C ASN A 30 1.50 11.60 0.63
N TYR A 31 1.89 12.81 0.98
CA TYR A 31 3.13 13.40 0.51
C TYR A 31 3.80 14.25 1.59
N GLU A 32 5.10 14.42 1.46
CA GLU A 32 5.90 15.31 2.31
C GLU A 32 6.92 16.11 1.49
N SER A 33 7.42 17.22 2.07
CA SER A 33 8.48 18.00 1.46
C SER A 33 9.75 17.18 1.31
N LYS A 34 10.43 17.32 0.16
CA LYS A 34 11.80 16.82 -0.03
C LYS A 34 12.76 17.42 0.98
N PRO A 35 13.86 16.74 1.33
CA PRO A 35 14.92 17.32 2.14
C PRO A 35 15.43 18.63 1.55
N GLY A 36 15.79 19.59 2.42
CA GLY A 36 16.30 20.89 2.01
C GLY A 36 15.24 21.95 1.70
N GLN A 37 13.96 21.64 1.76
CA GLN A 37 12.91 22.66 1.67
C GLN A 37 12.89 23.52 2.94
N PRO A 38 12.68 24.86 2.82
CA PRO A 38 12.76 25.80 3.96
C PRO A 38 11.65 25.55 5.00
N VAL A 39 10.54 24.97 4.59
CA VAL A 39 9.41 24.62 5.47
C VAL A 39 8.96 23.22 5.12
N ARG A 40 8.92 22.32 6.12
CA ARG A 40 8.33 21.01 5.95
C ARG A 40 6.81 21.15 5.79
N ARG A 41 6.29 20.56 4.74
CA ARG A 41 4.86 20.43 4.47
C ARG A 41 4.56 18.97 4.20
N GLU A 42 3.39 18.56 4.61
CA GLU A 42 2.84 17.25 4.30
C GLU A 42 1.33 17.37 4.09
N GLY A 43 0.76 16.44 3.37
CA GLY A 43 -0.67 16.46 3.04
C GLY A 43 -1.13 15.16 2.41
N ILE A 44 -2.43 15.13 2.11
CA ILE A 44 -3.07 14.05 1.35
C ILE A 44 -3.59 14.66 0.05
N ALA A 45 -3.13 14.11 -1.07
CA ALA A 45 -3.55 14.51 -2.41
C ALA A 45 -4.51 13.48 -3.02
N ILE A 46 -5.53 13.96 -3.74
CA ILE A 46 -6.29 13.16 -4.70
C ILE A 46 -5.82 13.57 -6.08
N MET A 47 -5.30 12.61 -6.83
CA MET A 47 -4.67 12.82 -8.13
C MET A 47 -5.36 11.99 -9.20
N GLU A 48 -5.57 12.58 -10.38
CA GLU A 48 -5.98 11.86 -11.57
C GLU A 48 -4.78 11.10 -12.14
N ILE A 49 -4.87 9.78 -12.22
CA ILE A 49 -3.78 8.93 -12.70
C ILE A 49 -4.14 8.09 -13.94
N ASP A 50 -5.32 8.29 -14.55
CA ASP A 50 -5.66 7.62 -15.81
C ASP A 50 -4.78 8.17 -16.94
N PRO A 51 -3.91 7.34 -17.57
CA PRO A 51 -3.06 7.78 -18.66
C PRO A 51 -3.83 8.27 -19.90
N GLU A 52 -5.12 7.94 -20.01
CA GLU A 52 -5.99 8.35 -21.11
C GLU A 52 -6.78 9.63 -20.80
N SER A 53 -6.68 10.16 -19.56
CA SER A 53 -7.36 11.39 -19.11
C SER A 53 -6.62 12.65 -19.58
N ALA A 54 -7.38 13.69 -19.97
CA ALA A 54 -6.83 15.02 -20.22
C ALA A 54 -6.26 15.69 -18.96
N ASP A 55 -6.67 15.22 -17.79
CA ASP A 55 -6.24 15.71 -16.49
C ASP A 55 -5.17 14.81 -15.84
N PHE A 56 -4.57 13.89 -16.63
CA PHE A 56 -3.52 12.98 -16.15
C PHE A 56 -2.41 13.71 -15.38
N GLY A 57 -2.14 13.24 -14.16
CA GLY A 57 -1.15 13.78 -13.26
C GLY A 57 -1.57 15.02 -12.48
N LYS A 58 -2.82 15.55 -12.65
CA LYS A 58 -3.29 16.68 -11.88
C LYS A 58 -3.72 16.29 -10.46
N ILE A 59 -3.35 17.13 -9.50
CA ILE A 59 -3.91 17.10 -8.15
C ILE A 59 -5.27 17.77 -8.19
N LEU A 60 -6.33 17.00 -7.92
CA LEU A 60 -7.71 17.49 -7.92
C LEU A 60 -8.14 18.01 -6.54
N MET A 61 -7.52 17.49 -5.49
CA MET A 61 -7.75 17.92 -4.11
C MET A 61 -6.47 17.79 -3.31
N ASP A 62 -6.24 18.74 -2.42
CA ASP A 62 -5.16 18.75 -1.43
C ASP A 62 -5.75 18.97 -0.03
N ILE A 63 -5.39 18.09 0.91
CA ILE A 63 -5.76 18.17 2.31
C ILE A 63 -4.46 18.34 3.12
N PRO A 64 -4.12 19.60 3.50
CA PRO A 64 -2.92 19.85 4.27
C PRO A 64 -2.94 19.13 5.63
N LEU A 65 -1.80 18.57 6.03
CA LEU A 65 -1.58 17.95 7.33
C LEU A 65 -0.67 18.82 8.20
N PRO A 66 -0.77 18.71 9.55
CA PRO A 66 0.26 19.23 10.44
C PRO A 66 1.64 18.63 10.10
N SER A 67 2.66 19.46 9.99
CA SER A 67 4.01 19.10 9.53
C SER A 67 4.81 18.20 10.47
N ASP A 68 4.27 17.85 11.61
CA ASP A 68 4.87 17.00 12.65
C ASP A 68 4.22 15.62 12.77
N LEU A 69 3.29 15.29 11.87
CA LEU A 69 2.65 13.97 11.83
C LEU A 69 3.55 12.92 11.21
N VAL A 70 4.31 13.25 10.17
CA VAL A 70 5.05 12.29 9.35
C VAL A 70 4.08 11.19 8.88
N ALA A 71 3.07 11.59 8.12
CA ALA A 71 2.06 10.67 7.57
C ALA A 71 2.73 9.62 6.68
N HIS A 72 2.42 8.34 6.91
CA HIS A 72 3.18 7.25 6.30
C HIS A 72 2.34 6.38 5.37
N HIS A 73 1.54 5.46 5.88
CA HIS A 73 0.74 4.55 5.06
C HIS A 73 -0.74 4.94 5.05
N ILE A 74 -1.45 4.46 4.00
CA ILE A 74 -2.90 4.63 3.85
C ILE A 74 -3.53 3.23 3.71
N PHE A 75 -4.50 2.92 4.57
CA PHE A 75 -5.22 1.66 4.57
C PHE A 75 -6.73 1.90 4.47
N PHE A 76 -7.43 1.02 3.77
CA PHE A 76 -8.89 1.04 3.77
C PHE A 76 -9.46 -0.01 4.72
N ASN A 77 -10.62 0.30 5.31
CA ASN A 77 -11.46 -0.74 5.88
C ASN A 77 -12.05 -1.63 4.76
N ARG A 78 -12.68 -2.76 5.13
CA ARG A 78 -13.05 -3.80 4.16
C ARG A 78 -14.06 -3.36 3.10
N ASP A 79 -15.01 -2.51 3.44
CA ASP A 79 -15.98 -1.95 2.51
C ASP A 79 -15.50 -0.66 1.82
N LYS A 80 -14.26 -0.25 2.10
CA LYS A 80 -13.64 0.97 1.57
C LYS A 80 -14.43 2.26 1.84
N SER A 81 -15.25 2.27 2.87
CA SER A 81 -15.98 3.46 3.32
C SER A 81 -15.10 4.42 4.14
N LYS A 82 -13.94 3.93 4.62
CA LYS A 82 -13.04 4.66 5.49
C LYS A 82 -11.60 4.40 5.08
N ALA A 83 -10.79 5.47 5.05
CA ALA A 83 -9.33 5.39 4.97
C ALA A 83 -8.72 5.69 6.34
N TYR A 84 -7.69 4.93 6.72
CA TYR A 84 -6.83 5.20 7.87
C TYR A 84 -5.45 5.60 7.37
N ILE A 85 -4.84 6.58 8.03
CA ILE A 85 -3.48 7.04 7.71
C ILE A 85 -2.65 6.96 8.98
N THR A 86 -1.53 6.26 8.89
CA THR A 86 -0.58 6.09 10.00
C THR A 86 0.36 7.28 10.12
N SER A 87 0.96 7.46 11.29
CA SER A 87 1.82 8.60 11.62
C SER A 87 3.06 8.13 12.36
N LEU A 88 4.23 8.39 11.81
CA LEU A 88 5.50 8.07 12.48
C LEU A 88 5.85 9.09 13.58
N GLY A 89 5.38 10.33 13.43
CA GLY A 89 5.74 11.45 14.32
C GLY A 89 4.91 11.57 15.59
N LYS A 90 3.70 11.00 15.59
CA LYS A 90 2.76 11.12 16.73
C LYS A 90 2.03 9.82 17.00
N SER A 91 1.64 9.63 18.25
CA SER A 91 0.82 8.50 18.71
C SER A 91 -0.66 8.70 18.33
N VAL A 92 -0.92 8.94 17.06
CA VAL A 92 -2.27 9.15 16.51
C VAL A 92 -2.44 8.38 15.20
N LEU A 93 -3.65 7.92 14.96
CA LEU A 93 -4.11 7.39 13.68
C LEU A 93 -5.08 8.42 13.08
N LEU A 94 -4.95 8.75 11.81
CA LEU A 94 -5.92 9.60 11.14
C LEU A 94 -6.96 8.74 10.44
N ALA A 95 -8.20 9.24 10.35
CA ALA A 95 -9.27 8.59 9.60
C ALA A 95 -9.99 9.58 8.70
N ILE A 96 -10.35 9.13 7.49
CA ILE A 96 -11.18 9.85 6.53
C ILE A 96 -12.44 9.03 6.29
N ASP A 97 -13.62 9.65 6.50
CA ASP A 97 -14.90 9.11 6.04
C ASP A 97 -15.01 9.36 4.53
N LEU A 98 -14.88 8.32 3.74
CA LEU A 98 -14.95 8.38 2.28
C LEU A 98 -16.38 8.42 1.75
N THR A 99 -17.40 8.22 2.60
CA THR A 99 -18.81 8.27 2.20
C THR A 99 -19.36 9.69 2.06
N ARG A 100 -18.60 10.70 2.51
CA ARG A 100 -19.05 12.10 2.58
C ARG A 100 -18.02 13.03 2.01
N PHE A 101 -18.43 13.81 1.01
CA PHE A 101 -17.63 14.88 0.45
C PHE A 101 -18.11 16.24 0.99
N PRO A 102 -17.23 17.23 1.30
CA PRO A 102 -15.78 17.16 1.22
C PRO A 102 -15.18 16.26 2.30
N TYR A 103 -14.09 15.55 1.95
CA TYR A 103 -13.41 14.66 2.88
C TYR A 103 -12.83 15.42 4.06
N ARG A 104 -13.02 14.87 5.25
CA ARG A 104 -12.55 15.45 6.51
C ARG A 104 -11.71 14.43 7.27
N LEU A 105 -10.59 14.91 7.75
CA LEU A 105 -9.72 14.15 8.65
C LEU A 105 -10.28 14.17 10.06
N ARG A 106 -10.18 13.03 10.70
CA ARG A 106 -10.42 12.85 12.12
C ARG A 106 -9.20 12.19 12.75
N THR A 107 -8.78 12.71 13.89
CA THR A 107 -7.68 12.13 14.67
C THR A 107 -8.24 11.11 15.68
N ILE A 108 -7.56 9.99 15.80
CA ILE A 108 -7.80 8.91 16.75
C ILE A 108 -6.56 8.81 17.63
N ASP A 109 -6.69 9.05 18.92
CA ASP A 109 -5.60 8.93 19.87
C ASP A 109 -5.28 7.45 20.11
N VAL A 110 -4.01 7.08 19.97
CA VAL A 110 -3.46 5.74 20.27
C VAL A 110 -2.24 5.88 21.18
N PRO A 111 -2.44 6.26 22.44
CA PRO A 111 -1.35 6.72 23.32
C PRO A 111 -0.26 5.67 23.55
N ASP A 112 -0.60 4.38 23.46
CA ASP A 112 0.35 3.28 23.64
C ASP A 112 1.16 2.95 22.37
N CYS A 113 0.90 3.65 21.25
CA CYS A 113 1.50 3.38 19.95
C CYS A 113 2.48 4.50 19.58
N GLN A 114 3.77 4.25 19.64
CA GLN A 114 4.79 5.14 19.14
C GLN A 114 5.28 4.63 17.77
N VAL A 115 5.45 5.53 16.81
CA VAL A 115 5.85 5.21 15.44
C VAL A 115 4.92 4.15 14.88
N ASN A 116 3.70 4.56 14.51
CA ASN A 116 2.72 3.62 13.97
C ASN A 116 2.92 3.42 12.47
N GLU A 117 3.00 2.15 12.07
CA GLU A 117 3.34 1.71 10.73
C GLU A 117 2.12 1.18 9.98
N ASP A 118 1.79 -0.07 10.12
CA ASP A 118 0.76 -0.73 9.34
C ASP A 118 -0.52 -0.98 10.12
N LEU A 119 -1.63 -0.98 9.37
CA LEU A 119 -2.94 -1.27 9.90
C LEU A 119 -3.65 -2.32 9.04
N VAL A 120 -4.23 -3.33 9.69
CA VAL A 120 -5.10 -4.28 9.03
C VAL A 120 -6.47 -4.33 9.71
N VAL A 121 -7.53 -4.45 8.90
CA VAL A 121 -8.91 -4.60 9.40
C VAL A 121 -9.37 -6.04 9.21
N SER A 122 -10.05 -6.60 10.22
CA SER A 122 -10.63 -7.94 10.16
C SER A 122 -11.62 -8.08 9.00
N GLU A 123 -11.80 -9.30 8.48
CA GLU A 123 -12.68 -9.57 7.33
C GLU A 123 -14.15 -9.19 7.58
N ASP A 124 -14.60 -9.22 8.84
CA ASP A 124 -15.93 -8.79 9.26
C ASP A 124 -16.07 -7.28 9.50
N ASN A 125 -15.01 -6.51 9.22
CA ASN A 125 -14.92 -5.04 9.37
C ASN A 125 -15.18 -4.53 10.80
N LYS A 126 -14.87 -5.34 11.83
CA LYS A 126 -15.15 -4.98 13.24
C LYS A 126 -13.91 -4.58 14.03
N THR A 127 -12.76 -5.16 13.70
CA THR A 127 -11.54 -4.98 14.47
C THR A 127 -10.42 -4.51 13.57
N TRP A 128 -9.65 -3.54 14.01
CA TRP A 128 -8.38 -3.20 13.40
C TRP A 128 -7.21 -3.57 14.31
N PHE A 129 -6.06 -3.85 13.71
CA PHE A 129 -4.78 -4.05 14.37
C PHE A 129 -3.79 -3.06 13.78
N LEU A 130 -3.03 -2.39 14.64
CA LEU A 130 -2.06 -1.36 14.30
C LEU A 130 -0.70 -1.73 14.87
N THR A 131 0.32 -1.76 14.04
CA THR A 131 1.69 -1.99 14.49
C THR A 131 2.34 -0.71 15.00
N CYS A 132 3.11 -0.84 16.06
CA CYS A 132 3.72 0.26 16.80
C CYS A 132 5.21 0.00 16.96
N MET A 133 5.99 0.37 15.94
CA MET A 133 7.42 0.07 15.84
C MET A 133 8.20 0.63 17.03
N GLY A 134 7.93 1.89 17.39
CA GLY A 134 8.66 2.58 18.47
C GLY A 134 8.39 2.03 19.86
N SER A 135 7.20 1.52 20.11
CA SER A 135 6.81 0.94 21.42
C SER A 135 6.84 -0.59 21.44
N SER A 136 7.22 -1.26 20.33
CA SER A 136 7.31 -2.72 20.21
C SER A 136 6.03 -3.44 20.67
N ASN A 137 4.89 -2.98 20.20
CA ASN A 137 3.59 -3.58 20.48
C ASN A 137 2.64 -3.51 19.29
N VAL A 138 1.49 -4.14 19.40
CA VAL A 138 0.37 -4.03 18.47
C VAL A 138 -0.84 -3.53 19.24
N VAL A 139 -1.50 -2.50 18.73
CA VAL A 139 -2.77 -2.02 19.28
C VAL A 139 -3.92 -2.63 18.52
N MET A 140 -4.85 -3.24 19.24
CA MET A 140 -6.11 -3.75 18.72
C MET A 140 -7.21 -2.74 19.00
N GLY A 141 -8.06 -2.43 18.03
CA GLY A 141 -9.14 -1.47 18.18
C GLY A 141 -10.44 -1.88 17.50
N ASP A 142 -11.49 -1.17 17.83
CA ASP A 142 -12.83 -1.33 17.26
C ASP A 142 -12.95 -0.50 15.97
N ALA A 143 -13.22 -1.12 14.84
CA ALA A 143 -13.28 -0.45 13.54
C ALA A 143 -14.56 0.37 13.32
N GLN A 144 -15.59 0.19 14.13
CA GLN A 144 -16.84 0.96 14.07
C GLN A 144 -16.72 2.29 14.84
N THR A 145 -16.14 2.22 16.04
CA THR A 145 -15.95 3.39 16.91
C THR A 145 -14.59 4.04 16.77
N ASP A 146 -13.64 3.37 16.11
CA ASP A 146 -12.22 3.73 15.97
C ASP A 146 -11.46 3.86 17.31
N ARG A 147 -11.93 3.20 18.35
CA ARG A 147 -11.30 3.25 19.68
C ARG A 147 -10.32 2.11 19.86
N PRO A 148 -9.12 2.37 20.42
CA PRO A 148 -8.26 1.33 20.95
C PRO A 148 -9.00 0.50 22.01
N ILE A 149 -8.82 -0.83 21.96
CA ILE A 149 -9.42 -1.79 22.89
C ILE A 149 -8.35 -2.41 23.78
N LYS A 150 -7.19 -2.76 23.17
CA LYS A 150 -6.16 -3.54 23.84
C LYS A 150 -4.79 -3.27 23.22
N THR A 151 -3.78 -3.14 24.09
CA THR A 151 -2.37 -3.16 23.70
C THR A 151 -1.82 -4.57 23.87
N ILE A 152 -1.17 -5.10 22.83
CA ILE A 152 -0.60 -6.44 22.77
C ILE A 152 0.90 -6.31 22.78
N SER A 153 1.55 -6.73 23.87
CA SER A 153 3.00 -6.81 23.99
C SER A 153 3.39 -8.21 24.44
N ALA A 154 4.49 -8.73 23.93
CA ALA A 154 5.02 -9.98 24.42
C ALA A 154 5.78 -9.76 25.73
N SER A 155 5.48 -10.59 26.73
CA SER A 155 6.23 -10.66 27.98
C SER A 155 7.06 -11.94 28.10
N ASP A 156 6.84 -12.92 27.22
CA ASP A 156 7.51 -14.23 27.18
C ASP A 156 8.71 -14.16 26.23
N ALA A 157 9.88 -14.58 26.69
CA ALA A 157 11.10 -14.63 25.88
C ALA A 157 11.02 -15.62 24.71
N ALA A 158 10.11 -16.62 24.77
CA ALA A 158 9.91 -17.62 23.71
C ALA A 158 8.94 -17.14 22.59
N ALA A 159 8.11 -16.13 22.89
CA ALA A 159 7.18 -15.56 21.92
C ALA A 159 7.07 -14.05 22.13
N PHE A 160 7.52 -13.23 21.20
CA PHE A 160 7.70 -11.79 21.39
C PHE A 160 7.30 -10.97 20.16
N ILE A 161 7.02 -9.71 20.39
CA ILE A 161 6.87 -8.67 19.36
C ILE A 161 8.05 -7.71 19.49
N LEU A 162 8.73 -7.41 18.37
CA LEU A 162 9.89 -6.52 18.37
C LEU A 162 9.83 -5.61 17.13
N TYR A 163 9.87 -4.31 17.30
CA TYR A 163 9.85 -3.32 16.19
C TYR A 163 8.86 -3.66 15.08
N PRO A 164 7.56 -3.87 15.39
CA PRO A 164 6.60 -4.38 14.42
C PRO A 164 6.33 -3.37 13.32
N HIS A 165 6.28 -3.86 12.07
CA HIS A 165 5.95 -3.11 10.85
C HIS A 165 4.76 -3.77 10.13
N GLY A 166 5.01 -4.65 9.17
CA GLY A 166 3.98 -5.30 8.38
C GLY A 166 3.02 -6.16 9.22
N ILE A 167 1.75 -6.17 8.85
CA ILE A 167 0.72 -6.93 9.55
C ILE A 167 -0.31 -7.51 8.59
N ALA A 168 -0.60 -8.80 8.69
CA ALA A 168 -1.61 -9.48 7.91
C ALA A 168 -2.58 -10.29 8.78
N ILE A 169 -3.85 -10.34 8.39
CA ILE A 169 -4.89 -11.10 9.08
C ILE A 169 -5.56 -12.10 8.15
N HIS A 170 -5.88 -13.28 8.68
CA HIS A 170 -6.72 -14.28 8.03
C HIS A 170 -7.72 -14.85 9.05
N ASN A 171 -8.97 -14.39 8.98
CA ASN A 171 -10.01 -14.76 9.96
C ASN A 171 -10.37 -16.24 9.90
N GLY A 172 -10.31 -16.86 8.70
CA GLY A 172 -10.65 -18.28 8.53
C GLY A 172 -9.78 -19.25 9.32
N ILE A 173 -8.52 -18.89 9.59
CA ILE A 173 -7.61 -19.66 10.45
C ILE A 173 -7.36 -19.00 11.80
N ASP A 174 -8.00 -17.84 12.08
CA ASP A 174 -7.89 -17.08 13.32
C ASP A 174 -6.44 -16.66 13.63
N ARG A 175 -5.74 -16.09 12.64
CA ARG A 175 -4.33 -15.69 12.76
C ARG A 175 -4.08 -14.26 12.26
N VAL A 176 -3.21 -13.58 13.00
CA VAL A 176 -2.53 -12.35 12.60
C VAL A 176 -1.04 -12.62 12.59
N LEU A 177 -0.35 -12.19 11.55
CA LEU A 177 1.10 -12.25 11.45
C LEU A 177 1.66 -10.83 11.50
N VAL A 178 2.77 -10.65 12.22
CA VAL A 178 3.43 -9.35 12.43
C VAL A 178 4.91 -9.52 12.20
N THR A 179 5.49 -8.67 11.35
CA THR A 179 6.94 -8.64 11.10
C THR A 179 7.68 -7.87 12.18
N SER A 180 8.93 -8.23 12.43
CA SER A 180 9.86 -7.49 13.32
C SER A 180 10.95 -6.85 12.46
N THR A 181 10.84 -5.55 12.19
CA THR A 181 11.64 -4.89 11.14
C THR A 181 12.90 -4.23 11.70
N VAL A 182 12.82 -2.97 12.07
CA VAL A 182 13.95 -2.18 12.57
C VAL A 182 13.50 -1.30 13.73
N LYS A 183 14.42 -1.00 14.61
CA LYS A 183 14.21 0.08 15.60
C LYS A 183 14.16 1.43 14.85
N PRO A 184 13.31 2.39 15.25
CA PRO A 184 13.15 3.65 14.50
C PRO A 184 14.44 4.44 14.27
N ASP A 185 15.43 4.30 15.16
CA ASP A 185 16.75 4.93 15.03
C ASP A 185 17.77 4.08 14.24
N MET A 186 17.34 2.97 13.63
CA MET A 186 18.13 2.01 12.86
C MET A 186 19.26 1.33 13.66
N SER A 187 19.31 1.51 14.98
CA SER A 187 20.40 0.97 15.83
C SER A 187 20.28 -0.54 16.09
N ASP A 188 19.12 -1.14 15.85
CA ASP A 188 18.89 -2.59 15.94
C ASP A 188 17.87 -3.02 14.88
N GLN A 189 17.92 -4.29 14.47
CA GLN A 189 17.05 -4.89 13.48
C GLN A 189 16.44 -6.18 14.03
N GLY A 190 15.20 -6.46 13.58
CA GLY A 190 14.54 -7.75 13.77
C GLY A 190 14.86 -8.74 12.66
N ASP A 191 14.46 -9.99 12.86
CA ASP A 191 14.58 -11.09 11.88
C ASP A 191 13.44 -12.09 12.04
N THR A 192 12.31 -11.67 12.60
CA THR A 192 11.24 -12.58 13.00
C THR A 192 9.87 -12.19 12.49
N VAL A 193 8.98 -13.17 12.44
CA VAL A 193 7.54 -13.00 12.29
C VAL A 193 6.85 -13.57 13.51
N THR A 194 5.99 -12.80 14.15
CA THR A 194 5.19 -13.21 15.31
C THR A 194 3.77 -13.52 14.88
N VAL A 195 3.24 -14.65 15.36
CA VAL A 195 1.88 -15.11 15.10
C VAL A 195 1.00 -14.83 16.30
N LEU A 196 -0.13 -14.16 16.07
CA LEU A 196 -1.15 -13.87 17.07
C LEU A 196 -2.45 -14.63 16.75
N GLU A 197 -3.26 -14.87 17.77
CA GLU A 197 -4.65 -15.24 17.62
C GLU A 197 -5.50 -13.99 17.29
N ALA A 198 -6.20 -13.99 16.17
CA ALA A 198 -6.89 -12.79 15.70
C ALA A 198 -8.04 -12.35 16.62
N LYS A 199 -8.76 -13.29 17.22
CA LYS A 199 -9.90 -12.98 18.11
C LYS A 199 -9.50 -12.34 19.43
N THR A 200 -8.35 -12.71 19.97
CA THR A 200 -7.96 -12.32 21.35
C THR A 200 -6.73 -11.43 21.39
N GLY A 201 -5.93 -11.40 20.29
CA GLY A 201 -4.60 -10.79 20.27
C GLY A 201 -3.57 -11.53 21.11
N LYS A 202 -3.81 -12.81 21.46
CA LYS A 202 -2.82 -13.62 22.19
C LYS A 202 -1.61 -13.91 21.30
N VAL A 203 -0.40 -13.65 21.79
CA VAL A 203 0.84 -14.05 21.14
C VAL A 203 0.99 -15.57 21.22
N LEU A 204 1.13 -16.24 20.07
CA LEU A 204 1.16 -17.69 19.98
C LEU A 204 2.59 -18.21 19.77
N SER A 205 3.32 -17.62 18.84
CA SER A 205 4.69 -18.06 18.48
C SER A 205 5.43 -16.94 17.75
N THR A 206 6.76 -17.04 17.76
CA THR A 206 7.67 -16.17 16.99
C THR A 206 8.62 -17.06 16.20
N HIS A 207 8.83 -16.75 14.93
CA HIS A 207 9.60 -17.55 13.98
C HIS A 207 10.67 -16.69 13.33
N GLN A 208 11.90 -17.20 13.26
CA GLN A 208 12.96 -16.53 12.52
C GLN A 208 12.76 -16.70 11.01
N VAL A 209 12.93 -15.61 10.27
CA VAL A 209 12.84 -15.54 8.80
C VAL A 209 14.12 -14.90 8.27
N ALA A 210 15.23 -15.56 8.53
CA ALA A 210 16.58 -15.17 8.12
C ALA A 210 17.35 -16.40 7.62
N SER A 211 18.07 -16.24 6.52
CA SER A 211 18.84 -17.33 5.89
C SER A 211 20.34 -17.04 5.84
N LYS A 212 20.72 -15.77 5.86
CA LYS A 212 22.12 -15.35 5.72
C LYS A 212 22.73 -15.04 7.09
N PRO A 213 23.91 -15.57 7.41
CA PRO A 213 24.62 -15.23 8.65
C PRO A 213 25.26 -13.83 8.48
N THR A 214 24.45 -12.78 8.60
CA THR A 214 24.94 -11.40 8.52
C THR A 214 24.92 -10.75 9.90
N PRO A 215 25.83 -9.78 10.19
CA PRO A 215 25.74 -8.94 11.37
C PRO A 215 24.44 -8.13 11.41
N ALA A 216 23.92 -7.75 10.24
CA ALA A 216 22.60 -7.18 10.10
C ALA A 216 21.57 -8.31 9.98
N LYS A 217 20.57 -8.31 10.83
CA LYS A 217 19.42 -9.22 10.75
C LYS A 217 18.61 -8.94 9.48
N SER A 218 17.67 -9.82 9.13
CA SER A 218 16.95 -9.76 7.84
C SER A 218 16.02 -8.56 7.67
N ALA A 219 15.52 -7.98 8.75
CA ALA A 219 14.56 -6.87 8.78
C ALA A 219 13.34 -7.16 7.89
N PRO A 220 12.47 -8.13 8.23
CA PRO A 220 11.24 -8.37 7.50
C PRO A 220 10.34 -7.14 7.58
N VAL A 221 9.87 -6.66 6.42
CA VAL A 221 9.06 -5.44 6.30
C VAL A 221 7.60 -5.81 6.13
N GLU A 222 7.21 -6.24 4.94
CA GLU A 222 5.81 -6.51 4.61
C GLU A 222 5.48 -7.99 4.79
N VAL A 223 4.23 -8.27 5.15
CA VAL A 223 3.65 -9.61 5.19
C VAL A 223 2.24 -9.59 4.60
N MET A 224 1.97 -10.43 3.61
CA MET A 224 0.66 -10.52 2.96
C MET A 224 0.20 -11.95 2.75
N PHE A 225 -1.08 -12.22 3.04
CA PHE A 225 -1.69 -13.49 2.61
C PHE A 225 -1.89 -13.49 1.09
N SER A 226 -1.42 -14.56 0.44
CA SER A 226 -1.70 -14.80 -0.97
C SER A 226 -3.21 -15.06 -1.15
N PRO A 227 -3.90 -14.28 -1.99
CA PRO A 227 -5.33 -14.48 -2.24
C PRO A 227 -5.61 -15.91 -2.73
N ASN A 228 -6.76 -16.45 -2.33
CA ASN A 228 -7.27 -17.75 -2.79
C ASN A 228 -6.35 -18.97 -2.53
N SER A 229 -5.27 -18.83 -1.73
CA SER A 229 -4.40 -19.95 -1.38
C SER A 229 -5.07 -20.90 -0.38
N ASN A 230 -5.01 -22.21 -0.66
CA ASN A 230 -5.54 -23.24 0.23
C ASN A 230 -4.57 -24.46 0.26
N PRO A 231 -3.89 -24.74 1.40
CA PRO A 231 -3.95 -23.99 2.66
C PRO A 231 -3.40 -22.57 2.51
N PRO A 232 -3.75 -21.64 3.43
CA PRO A 232 -3.26 -20.28 3.41
C PRO A 232 -1.74 -20.18 3.34
N VAL A 233 -1.25 -19.30 2.46
CA VAL A 233 0.16 -18.96 2.29
C VAL A 233 0.33 -17.48 2.51
N VAL A 234 1.40 -17.06 3.18
CA VAL A 234 1.83 -15.65 3.28
C VAL A 234 3.15 -15.47 2.55
N HIS A 235 3.36 -14.28 1.98
CA HIS A 235 4.69 -13.85 1.55
C HIS A 235 5.23 -12.76 2.48
N ILE A 236 6.56 -12.70 2.60
CA ILE A 236 7.27 -11.77 3.48
C ILE A 236 8.49 -11.24 2.74
N THR A 237 8.66 -9.92 2.72
CA THR A 237 9.86 -9.27 2.20
C THR A 237 10.85 -9.03 3.32
N ASN A 238 12.13 -9.37 3.12
CA ASN A 238 13.23 -9.10 4.04
C ASN A 238 14.13 -8.01 3.48
N MET A 239 14.02 -6.80 4.02
CA MET A 239 14.64 -5.59 3.50
C MET A 239 16.16 -5.64 3.48
N LEU A 240 16.81 -6.13 4.53
CA LEU A 240 18.27 -6.10 4.67
C LEU A 240 18.97 -7.39 4.20
N GLU A 241 18.24 -8.47 4.01
CA GLU A 241 18.76 -9.69 3.38
C GLU A 241 18.49 -9.74 1.87
N ASP A 242 17.66 -8.83 1.35
CA ASP A 242 17.23 -8.83 -0.05
C ASP A 242 16.55 -10.15 -0.45
N THR A 243 15.65 -10.68 0.40
CA THR A 243 14.99 -11.98 0.18
C THR A 243 13.48 -11.91 0.24
N LEU A 244 12.82 -12.86 -0.46
CA LEU A 244 11.39 -13.13 -0.37
C LEU A 244 11.17 -14.47 0.30
N TRP A 245 10.27 -14.53 1.27
CA TRP A 245 9.92 -15.73 2.01
C TRP A 245 8.45 -16.11 1.82
N ALA A 246 8.16 -17.42 1.96
CA ALA A 246 6.79 -17.93 2.05
C ALA A 246 6.58 -18.60 3.40
N GLY A 247 5.44 -18.31 4.04
CA GLY A 247 4.93 -18.99 5.21
C GLY A 247 3.72 -19.84 4.85
N ILE A 248 3.78 -21.15 5.07
CA ILE A 248 2.74 -22.10 4.69
C ILE A 248 2.00 -22.57 5.94
N TRP A 249 0.69 -22.38 5.98
CA TRP A 249 -0.15 -22.88 7.05
C TRP A 249 -0.35 -24.40 6.99
N ASP A 250 -0.10 -25.08 8.07
CA ASP A 250 -0.50 -26.50 8.25
C ASP A 250 -1.76 -26.59 9.13
N PRO A 251 -2.90 -27.03 8.59
CA PRO A 251 -4.15 -27.13 9.33
C PRO A 251 -4.14 -28.20 10.42
N LYS A 252 -3.20 -29.17 10.36
CA LYS A 252 -3.08 -30.24 11.37
C LYS A 252 -2.37 -29.76 12.62
N SER A 253 -1.19 -29.17 12.45
CA SER A 253 -0.41 -28.61 13.56
C SER A 253 -0.89 -27.23 14.00
N LYS A 254 -1.71 -26.54 13.18
CA LYS A 254 -2.15 -25.16 13.35
C LYS A 254 -0.97 -24.18 13.49
N ALA A 255 0.06 -24.40 12.70
CA ALA A 255 1.31 -23.63 12.70
C ALA A 255 1.74 -23.27 11.27
N PHE A 256 2.60 -22.28 11.15
CA PHE A 256 3.27 -21.91 9.89
C PHE A 256 4.65 -22.54 9.82
N THR A 257 5.05 -22.92 8.61
CA THR A 257 6.42 -23.25 8.25
C THR A 257 6.91 -22.21 7.26
N PHE A 258 8.07 -21.61 7.53
CA PHE A 258 8.63 -20.53 6.71
C PHE A 258 9.84 -21.03 5.92
N ALA A 259 9.95 -20.59 4.67
CA ALA A 259 11.09 -20.86 3.80
C ALA A 259 11.35 -19.69 2.85
N GLN A 260 12.63 -19.44 2.55
CA GLN A 260 13.00 -18.49 1.50
C GLN A 260 12.59 -19.03 0.13
N VAL A 261 11.99 -18.17 -0.70
CA VAL A 261 11.53 -18.52 -2.05
C VAL A 261 12.25 -17.76 -3.16
N ASP A 262 12.86 -16.60 -2.84
CA ASP A 262 13.68 -15.85 -3.80
C ASP A 262 14.78 -15.04 -3.11
N ASP A 263 15.79 -14.60 -3.91
CA ASP A 263 16.92 -13.75 -3.50
C ASP A 263 17.10 -12.62 -4.53
N PHE A 264 16.73 -11.40 -4.13
CA PHE A 264 16.87 -10.20 -4.97
C PHE A 264 18.34 -9.78 -5.11
N GLY A 265 19.17 -10.02 -4.08
CA GLY A 265 20.59 -9.74 -4.13
C GLY A 265 21.30 -10.53 -5.23
N ALA A 266 20.86 -11.76 -5.50
CA ALA A 266 21.35 -12.56 -6.63
C ALA A 266 21.00 -11.96 -8.00
N LYS A 267 20.05 -10.99 -8.06
CA LYS A 267 19.64 -10.24 -9.25
C LYS A 267 20.19 -8.81 -9.25
N GLU A 268 21.16 -8.51 -8.38
CA GLU A 268 21.72 -7.16 -8.19
C GLU A 268 20.65 -6.12 -7.79
N GLN A 269 19.61 -6.56 -7.08
CA GLN A 269 18.56 -5.71 -6.55
C GLN A 269 18.60 -5.70 -5.04
N GLY A 270 18.14 -4.61 -4.43
CA GLY A 270 18.19 -4.50 -2.98
C GLY A 270 17.00 -3.75 -2.38
N MET A 271 16.78 -4.01 -1.09
CA MET A 271 15.72 -3.46 -0.28
C MET A 271 14.32 -3.77 -0.83
N PRO A 272 13.91 -5.07 -0.90
CA PRO A 272 12.53 -5.41 -1.16
C PRO A 272 11.64 -4.85 -0.03
N LEU A 273 10.57 -4.15 -0.42
CA LEU A 273 9.66 -3.49 0.50
C LEU A 273 8.25 -4.06 0.33
N GLU A 274 7.43 -3.39 -0.46
CA GLU A 274 6.01 -3.68 -0.57
C GLU A 274 5.67 -4.77 -1.58
N MET A 275 4.53 -5.39 -1.35
CA MET A 275 3.96 -6.41 -2.20
C MET A 275 2.56 -6.03 -2.66
N LEU A 276 2.17 -6.51 -3.84
CA LEU A 276 0.84 -6.35 -4.40
C LEU A 276 0.46 -7.62 -5.15
N TYR A 277 -0.77 -8.10 -4.95
CA TYR A 277 -1.35 -9.14 -5.79
C TYR A 277 -2.34 -8.55 -6.80
N ASN A 278 -2.47 -9.21 -7.94
CA ASN A 278 -3.62 -8.98 -8.78
C ASN A 278 -4.89 -9.59 -8.15
N LYS A 279 -6.05 -9.31 -8.72
CA LYS A 279 -7.35 -9.72 -8.19
C LYS A 279 -7.50 -11.24 -8.03
N GLU A 280 -7.00 -11.99 -9.00
CA GLU A 280 -7.06 -13.46 -8.99
C GLU A 280 -6.01 -14.08 -8.04
N GLY A 281 -4.99 -13.33 -7.64
CA GLY A 281 -3.90 -13.79 -6.79
C GLY A 281 -2.86 -14.66 -7.52
N ASP A 282 -2.94 -14.78 -8.84
CA ASP A 282 -2.00 -15.55 -9.67
C ASP A 282 -0.77 -14.73 -10.13
N ARG A 283 -0.74 -13.44 -9.78
CA ARG A 283 0.40 -12.53 -9.98
C ARG A 283 0.76 -11.86 -8.66
N LEU A 284 2.07 -11.83 -8.40
CA LEU A 284 2.66 -11.10 -7.27
C LEU A 284 3.65 -10.08 -7.83
N PHE A 285 3.56 -8.85 -7.35
CA PHE A 285 4.48 -7.76 -7.63
C PHE A 285 5.23 -7.41 -6.34
N VAL A 286 6.56 -7.29 -6.41
CA VAL A 286 7.40 -6.92 -5.28
C VAL A 286 8.30 -5.76 -5.67
N THR A 287 8.24 -4.67 -4.94
CA THR A 287 9.10 -3.49 -5.17
C THR A 287 10.47 -3.66 -4.51
N THR A 288 11.53 -3.15 -5.16
CA THR A 288 12.88 -3.08 -4.61
C THR A 288 13.37 -1.63 -4.67
N ALA A 289 13.48 -0.98 -3.50
CA ALA A 289 13.66 0.47 -3.40
C ALA A 289 15.05 0.93 -3.84
N LYS A 290 16.11 0.22 -3.44
CA LYS A 290 17.50 0.63 -3.68
C LYS A 290 17.82 0.76 -5.16
N THR A 291 17.26 -0.13 -5.97
CA THR A 291 17.53 -0.20 -7.41
C THR A 291 16.40 0.28 -8.29
N GLY A 292 15.20 0.48 -7.71
CA GLY A 292 14.04 1.02 -8.41
C GLY A 292 13.43 0.05 -9.40
N PHE A 293 13.04 -1.16 -8.95
CA PHE A 293 12.34 -2.14 -9.78
C PHE A 293 11.04 -2.61 -9.14
N VAL A 294 10.16 -3.14 -10.00
CA VAL A 294 9.05 -4.01 -9.62
C VAL A 294 9.32 -5.40 -10.19
N ASN A 295 9.34 -6.38 -9.32
CA ASN A 295 9.56 -7.78 -9.67
C ASN A 295 8.21 -8.48 -9.81
N LEU A 296 7.92 -9.01 -11.00
CA LEU A 296 6.70 -9.73 -11.32
C LEU A 296 6.94 -11.23 -11.20
N TYR A 297 6.03 -11.90 -10.49
CA TYR A 297 6.02 -13.35 -10.30
C TYR A 297 4.73 -13.97 -10.83
N ASP A 298 4.82 -15.19 -11.37
CA ASP A 298 3.72 -16.12 -11.47
C ASP A 298 3.49 -16.74 -10.08
N ASN A 299 2.34 -16.43 -9.49
CA ASN A 299 1.94 -16.87 -8.16
C ASN A 299 0.84 -17.94 -8.20
N SER A 300 0.66 -18.62 -9.30
CA SER A 300 -0.30 -19.73 -9.43
C SER A 300 0.00 -20.90 -8.47
N GLU A 301 1.27 -21.04 -8.02
CA GLU A 301 1.69 -21.87 -6.90
C GLU A 301 2.28 -20.98 -5.79
N PRO A 302 1.47 -20.49 -4.86
CA PRO A 302 1.91 -19.50 -3.87
C PRO A 302 3.02 -19.98 -2.91
N ARG A 303 3.19 -21.30 -2.75
CA ARG A 303 4.28 -21.86 -1.94
C ARG A 303 5.65 -21.64 -2.56
N GLN A 304 5.69 -21.44 -3.88
CA GLN A 304 6.91 -21.28 -4.65
C GLN A 304 6.64 -20.37 -5.88
N PRO A 305 6.42 -19.06 -5.65
CA PRO A 305 6.19 -18.11 -6.73
C PRO A 305 7.39 -18.11 -7.69
N LYS A 306 7.11 -18.03 -8.99
CA LYS A 306 8.13 -18.09 -10.03
C LYS A 306 8.40 -16.69 -10.57
N PHE A 307 9.63 -16.22 -10.45
CA PHE A 307 10.06 -14.96 -11.05
C PHE A 307 9.83 -14.98 -12.56
N ILE A 308 9.16 -13.95 -13.08
CA ILE A 308 8.92 -13.74 -14.51
C ILE A 308 9.93 -12.72 -15.04
N LYS A 309 9.95 -11.52 -14.44
CA LYS A 309 10.81 -10.41 -14.86
C LYS A 309 10.86 -9.29 -13.83
N ALA A 310 11.87 -8.43 -13.98
CA ALA A 310 11.92 -7.13 -13.31
C ALA A 310 11.53 -6.04 -14.30
N ILE A 311 10.72 -5.09 -13.85
CA ILE A 311 10.29 -3.91 -14.61
C ILE A 311 10.93 -2.69 -13.98
N ALA A 312 11.65 -1.89 -14.76
CA ALA A 312 12.30 -0.70 -14.26
C ALA A 312 11.27 0.34 -13.79
N SER A 313 11.53 0.89 -12.62
CA SER A 313 10.84 2.05 -12.05
C SER A 313 11.87 3.15 -11.77
N ALA A 314 11.81 3.81 -10.61
CA ALA A 314 12.84 4.75 -10.19
C ALA A 314 13.32 4.43 -8.77
N PRO A 315 14.50 4.91 -8.35
CA PRO A 315 15.00 4.69 -7.00
C PRO A 315 14.01 5.15 -5.93
N GLY A 316 13.76 4.28 -4.95
CA GLY A 316 12.72 4.45 -3.96
C GLY A 316 11.40 3.76 -4.32
N ALA A 317 11.37 2.85 -5.32
CA ALA A 317 10.18 2.05 -5.63
C ALA A 317 9.65 1.40 -4.35
N HIS A 318 8.43 1.78 -3.95
CA HIS A 318 7.83 1.45 -2.66
C HIS A 318 6.41 0.94 -2.89
N HIS A 319 5.38 1.73 -2.58
CA HIS A 319 4.00 1.30 -2.81
C HIS A 319 3.64 1.26 -4.29
N SER A 320 2.76 0.32 -4.63
CA SER A 320 2.23 0.20 -5.98
C SER A 320 0.74 -0.15 -5.97
N VAL A 321 0.03 0.26 -7.01
CA VAL A 321 -1.39 -0.07 -7.20
C VAL A 321 -1.68 -0.45 -8.65
N LEU A 322 -2.61 -1.41 -8.84
CA LEU A 322 -3.12 -1.80 -10.15
C LEU A 322 -4.39 -1.02 -10.48
N SER A 323 -4.56 -0.62 -11.75
CA SER A 323 -5.88 -0.18 -12.22
C SER A 323 -6.92 -1.30 -12.07
N PRO A 324 -8.24 -0.99 -11.96
CA PRO A 324 -9.28 -2.00 -11.75
C PRO A 324 -9.37 -3.06 -12.86
N ASP A 325 -8.92 -2.72 -14.07
CA ASP A 325 -8.82 -3.62 -15.21
C ASP A 325 -7.45 -4.33 -15.31
N GLU A 326 -6.56 -4.09 -14.33
CA GLU A 326 -5.20 -4.65 -14.23
C GLU A 326 -4.30 -4.32 -15.44
N ARG A 327 -4.66 -3.33 -16.24
CA ARG A 327 -3.85 -2.89 -17.38
C ARG A 327 -2.66 -2.04 -16.96
N TYR A 328 -2.85 -1.16 -16.00
CA TYR A 328 -1.82 -0.24 -15.53
C TYR A 328 -1.36 -0.55 -14.12
N LEU A 329 -0.05 -0.49 -13.92
CA LEU A 329 0.58 -0.52 -12.60
C LEU A 329 1.22 0.85 -12.35
N PHE A 330 0.91 1.45 -11.22
CA PHE A 330 1.47 2.72 -10.75
C PHE A 330 2.39 2.44 -9.58
N VAL A 331 3.62 2.93 -9.64
CA VAL A 331 4.66 2.69 -8.62
C VAL A 331 5.15 4.01 -8.07
N GLN A 332 4.91 4.23 -6.79
CA GLN A 332 5.41 5.40 -6.08
C GLN A 332 6.89 5.21 -5.74
N ASN A 333 7.74 6.22 -6.02
CA ASN A 333 9.18 6.14 -5.93
C ASN A 333 9.73 7.09 -4.87
N SER A 334 9.45 6.79 -3.63
CA SER A 334 10.08 7.44 -2.47
C SER A 334 10.00 6.51 -1.26
N PHE A 335 11.13 6.34 -0.59
CA PHE A 335 11.23 5.62 0.65
C PHE A 335 11.75 6.56 1.75
N LEU A 336 10.83 7.12 2.54
CA LEU A 336 11.10 7.93 3.74
C LEU A 336 12.13 9.07 3.54
N ASN A 337 12.17 9.71 2.39
CA ASN A 337 13.18 10.74 2.08
C ASN A 337 14.65 10.25 2.21
N LEU A 338 14.90 8.95 2.20
CA LEU A 338 16.26 8.40 2.29
C LEU A 338 17.06 8.74 1.05
N GLU A 339 18.33 9.06 1.25
CA GLU A 339 19.28 9.42 0.17
C GLU A 339 19.39 8.27 -0.84
N GLY A 340 19.31 8.60 -2.13
CA GLY A 340 19.38 7.63 -3.23
C GLY A 340 18.12 6.77 -3.41
N MET A 341 17.07 6.93 -2.58
CA MET A 341 15.83 6.17 -2.62
C MET A 341 14.59 7.05 -2.55
N SER A 342 14.64 8.26 -3.07
CA SER A 342 13.54 9.24 -3.00
C SER A 342 13.48 10.08 -4.27
N ASP A 343 13.26 9.41 -5.41
CA ASP A 343 13.08 10.09 -6.70
C ASP A 343 11.88 11.04 -6.67
N GLY A 344 10.75 10.60 -6.09
CA GLY A 344 9.54 11.40 -5.88
C GLY A 344 8.56 11.35 -7.05
N SER A 345 8.83 10.56 -8.08
CA SER A 345 7.91 10.31 -9.18
C SER A 345 6.93 9.16 -8.89
N ILE A 346 5.93 9.01 -9.75
CA ILE A 346 5.11 7.80 -9.83
C ILE A 346 5.31 7.21 -11.23
N THR A 347 5.94 6.05 -11.32
CA THR A 347 6.14 5.35 -12.60
C THR A 347 4.84 4.69 -13.05
N VAL A 348 4.49 4.85 -14.33
CA VAL A 348 3.30 4.27 -14.97
C VAL A 348 3.72 3.17 -15.93
N ILE A 349 3.22 1.97 -15.70
CA ILE A 349 3.56 0.76 -16.47
C ILE A 349 2.29 0.20 -17.11
N ASP A 350 2.28 0.05 -18.44
CA ASP A 350 1.25 -0.69 -19.17
C ASP A 350 1.63 -2.18 -19.18
N LEU A 351 0.98 -2.96 -18.34
CA LEU A 351 1.23 -4.40 -18.20
C LEU A 351 0.75 -5.20 -19.41
N LYS A 352 -0.25 -4.71 -20.15
CA LYS A 352 -0.77 -5.37 -21.34
C LYS A 352 0.23 -5.31 -22.50
N ASN A 353 0.91 -4.16 -22.64
CA ASN A 353 1.88 -3.93 -23.71
C ASN A 353 3.33 -4.11 -23.22
N ASP A 354 3.52 -4.47 -21.97
CA ASP A 354 4.81 -4.68 -21.32
C ASP A 354 5.75 -3.46 -21.46
N LYS A 355 5.21 -2.27 -21.16
CA LYS A 355 5.89 -1.00 -21.43
C LYS A 355 5.77 -0.02 -20.29
N VAL A 356 6.89 0.56 -19.90
CA VAL A 356 6.91 1.78 -19.05
C VAL A 356 6.45 2.95 -19.92
N LEU A 357 5.35 3.60 -19.56
CA LEU A 357 4.80 4.74 -20.30
C LEU A 357 5.50 6.05 -19.95
N GLY A 358 6.01 6.17 -18.73
CA GLY A 358 6.66 7.37 -18.18
C GLY A 358 6.36 7.55 -16.72
N ASN A 359 6.54 8.78 -16.24
CA ASN A 359 6.34 9.14 -14.84
C ASN A 359 5.31 10.26 -14.69
N ILE A 360 4.60 10.25 -13.56
CA ILE A 360 3.89 11.42 -13.05
C ILE A 360 4.83 12.15 -12.11
N ASP A 361 5.27 13.34 -12.51
CA ASP A 361 6.27 14.15 -11.77
C ASP A 361 5.65 15.35 -11.04
N THR A 362 4.33 15.43 -10.90
CA THR A 362 3.63 16.60 -10.34
C THR A 362 4.12 16.93 -8.93
N LEU A 363 4.13 15.96 -8.01
CA LEU A 363 4.65 16.15 -6.66
C LEU A 363 6.16 16.41 -6.66
N LYS A 364 6.92 15.61 -7.42
CA LYS A 364 8.38 15.75 -7.58
C LYS A 364 8.77 17.15 -8.02
N SER A 365 8.10 17.69 -9.04
CA SER A 365 8.36 19.03 -9.60
C SER A 365 7.99 20.15 -8.62
N ALA A 366 7.02 19.92 -7.75
CA ALA A 366 6.60 20.82 -6.69
C ALA A 366 7.50 20.75 -5.43
N GLY A 367 8.51 19.89 -5.42
CA GLY A 367 9.43 19.72 -4.28
C GLY A 367 8.90 18.78 -3.19
N TYR A 368 8.03 17.84 -3.56
CA TYR A 368 7.46 16.86 -2.65
C TYR A 368 7.83 15.43 -3.05
N ASN A 369 7.75 14.53 -2.08
CA ASN A 369 7.81 13.08 -2.26
C ASN A 369 6.50 12.44 -1.82
N PRO A 370 5.86 11.60 -2.66
CA PRO A 370 4.77 10.73 -2.20
C PRO A 370 5.35 9.63 -1.30
N ASN A 371 4.63 9.27 -0.21
CA ASN A 371 5.04 8.19 0.68
C ASN A 371 4.19 6.92 0.52
N CYS A 372 2.94 7.08 0.09
CA CYS A 372 2.03 5.96 -0.19
C CYS A 372 1.10 6.31 -1.34
N ILE A 373 0.63 5.30 -2.06
CA ILE A 373 -0.38 5.42 -3.12
C ILE A 373 -1.45 4.35 -2.95
N MET A 374 -2.71 4.76 -2.98
CA MET A 374 -3.87 3.86 -2.99
C MET A 374 -4.88 4.34 -4.03
N LEU A 375 -5.61 3.41 -4.66
CA LEU A 375 -6.71 3.81 -5.55
C LEU A 375 -7.91 4.28 -4.73
N LEU A 376 -8.43 5.45 -5.07
CA LEU A 376 -9.70 5.91 -4.51
C LEU A 376 -10.84 5.01 -5.04
N PRO A 377 -11.71 4.48 -4.15
CA PRO A 377 -12.77 3.55 -4.58
C PRO A 377 -13.77 4.17 -5.59
N ASN A 378 -14.09 3.44 -6.65
CA ASN A 378 -14.91 3.92 -7.77
C ASN A 378 -16.33 4.41 -7.40
N HIS A 379 -16.95 3.89 -6.33
CA HIS A 379 -18.29 4.33 -5.91
C HIS A 379 -18.34 5.78 -5.42
N PHE A 380 -17.18 6.42 -5.19
CA PHE A 380 -17.08 7.83 -4.83
C PHE A 380 -16.85 8.74 -6.04
N GLN A 381 -16.46 8.21 -7.19
CA GLN A 381 -16.26 8.98 -8.43
C GLN A 381 -17.57 9.65 -8.92
N ASN A 382 -18.73 9.05 -8.63
CA ASN A 382 -20.03 9.60 -8.97
C ASN A 382 -20.58 10.60 -7.94
N SER A 383 -19.87 10.89 -6.86
CA SER A 383 -20.33 11.76 -5.77
C SER A 383 -20.17 13.27 -6.02
N GLY A 384 -19.87 13.69 -7.25
CA GLY A 384 -19.80 15.10 -7.63
C GLY A 384 -18.44 15.76 -7.39
N LEU A 385 -17.35 14.99 -7.26
CA LEU A 385 -16.00 15.53 -7.09
C LEU A 385 -15.67 16.53 -8.24
N ARG A 386 -16.01 16.19 -9.50
CA ARG A 386 -15.84 17.08 -10.66
C ARG A 386 -16.69 18.35 -10.60
N ALA A 387 -17.90 18.26 -10.12
CA ALA A 387 -18.81 19.43 -10.06
C ALA A 387 -18.29 20.51 -9.10
N ASN A 388 -17.46 20.15 -8.13
CA ASN A 388 -16.94 21.05 -7.11
C ASN A 388 -15.50 21.53 -7.34
N VAL A 389 -14.72 20.86 -8.21
CA VAL A 389 -13.32 21.22 -8.50
C VAL A 389 -13.21 22.34 -9.55
N HIS A 390 -14.24 22.53 -10.40
CA HIS A 390 -14.25 23.58 -11.42
C HIS A 390 -14.68 24.96 -10.92
N LEU A 391 -14.90 25.16 -9.63
CA LEU A 391 -15.39 26.40 -9.05
C LEU A 391 -14.34 27.23 -8.29
N HIS A 392 -13.04 26.95 -8.45
CA HIS A 392 -11.96 27.76 -7.84
C HIS A 392 -10.80 27.98 -8.80
#